data_430aa092918c6be491fc9d29e85d6e0f
#
_entry.id   430aa092918c6be491fc9d29e85d6e0f
#
_cell.length_a   1.000
_cell.length_b   1.000
_cell.length_c   1.000
_cell.angle_alpha   90.00
_cell.angle_beta   90.00
_cell.angle_gamma   90.00
#
_symmetry.space_group_name_H-M   'P 1'
#
loop_
_entity.id
_entity.type
_entity.pdbx_description
1 polymer ?
#
loop_
_entity_poly.entity_id
_entity_poly.type
_entity_poly.pdbx_seq_one_letter_code
_entity_poly.pdbx_strand_id
1 'polypeptide(L)'
;MRRAFNAIFWLSTASAAVTRRQYGHSAPTAVTKNGTYVGRYEPAYDTDYFLGMPYAQPPVGPLRFHTPVPLNNSWSGTRNATEYGPECFGYGLDTVSQGNYVSEDCLTINVVRPKNRGDKLPVLLWIHGGGLVMGGSADNRYNQSFIVQQSCETGMPILAVSINYRLSSWGFLYGQAIQDAGQTMNGFRDQRLALQWIQENIAAFGGDPTKVTIQGESSGGTSVGAQLLAYNGRDDKLFSGAIAESGAPVGLSPSPTIQTWEPIIANLSAAVGCSSSADVLSCFRSVPTDQMNAAINSSVTRGAQYGPVVDGDFIVDQAVTQLERGDFVHVPYIIGANSDEGTGFGPRQVNTTEQFLSWMTSQGIDNATAQDMAILYPDIPEIGIPASFPGRPNGTFGLQFKRSSAAAGDEVAFVFYNTMGLGYPQNGNPNPLGGVFREDYLRVSKLMTRMWISFVNYGDPNQHLGVDAQSWPVYTLNDPQNFVFEQNVTSHPEADLYRAEGIHYIENFILARAGGTCSGLVTCGASDVD
;
A
#
# COMPACT_ATOMS: atom_id res chain seq x y z
N MET A 1 85.40 10.46 -20.23
CA MET A 1 85.10 11.62 -19.38
C MET A 1 83.91 12.36 -19.94
N ARG A 2 82.74 12.19 -19.41
CA ARG A 2 81.61 13.13 -19.49
C ARG A 2 80.67 12.78 -18.34
N ARG A 3 80.59 13.70 -17.37
CA ARG A 3 79.70 13.62 -16.19
C ARG A 3 78.27 14.01 -16.62
N ALA A 4 77.30 13.16 -16.32
CA ALA A 4 75.86 13.48 -16.43
C ALA A 4 75.38 14.02 -15.09
N PHE A 5 74.79 15.21 -15.11
CA PHE A 5 74.08 15.83 -13.98
C PHE A 5 72.64 15.33 -13.93
N ASN A 6 72.26 14.65 -12.86
CA ASN A 6 70.88 14.36 -12.54
C ASN A 6 70.25 15.53 -11.81
N ALA A 7 69.31 16.21 -12.42
CA ALA A 7 68.45 17.19 -11.77
C ALA A 7 67.18 16.48 -11.24
N ILE A 8 67.03 16.42 -9.93
CA ILE A 8 65.82 15.94 -9.25
C ILE A 8 64.84 17.11 -9.14
N PHE A 9 63.73 16.99 -9.90
CA PHE A 9 62.58 17.89 -9.76
C PHE A 9 61.70 17.40 -8.61
N TRP A 10 61.58 18.18 -7.54
CA TRP A 10 60.55 18.00 -6.53
C TRP A 10 59.24 18.65 -7.00
N LEU A 11 58.24 17.84 -7.32
CA LEU A 11 56.87 18.26 -7.54
C LEU A 11 56.18 18.34 -6.16
N SER A 12 56.00 19.54 -5.66
CA SER A 12 55.14 19.80 -4.49
C SER A 12 53.69 19.73 -4.94
N THR A 13 52.99 18.64 -4.58
CA THR A 13 51.54 18.54 -4.71
C THR A 13 50.89 19.38 -3.60
N ALA A 14 50.40 20.54 -3.96
CA ALA A 14 49.52 21.31 -3.09
C ALA A 14 48.15 20.63 -3.07
N SER A 15 47.86 19.86 -2.01
CA SER A 15 46.48 19.39 -1.73
C SER A 15 45.64 20.61 -1.32
N ALA A 16 44.82 21.07 -2.25
CA ALA A 16 43.73 21.99 -1.93
C ALA A 16 42.71 21.25 -1.07
N ALA A 17 42.76 21.45 0.24
CA ALA A 17 41.70 21.05 1.14
C ALA A 17 40.46 21.88 0.80
N VAL A 18 39.50 21.27 0.11
CA VAL A 18 38.14 21.82 -0.04
C VAL A 18 37.50 21.76 1.33
N THR A 19 37.61 22.82 2.09
CA THR A 19 36.80 23.03 3.29
C THR A 19 35.36 23.19 2.85
N ARG A 20 34.60 22.09 2.88
CA ARG A 20 33.13 22.17 2.89
C ARG A 20 32.75 23.04 4.08
N ARG A 21 32.28 24.25 3.82
CA ARG A 21 31.58 25.03 4.82
C ARG A 21 30.37 24.21 5.23
N GLN A 22 30.47 23.50 6.36
CA GLN A 22 29.31 23.03 7.09
C GLN A 22 28.54 24.29 7.53
N TYR A 23 27.53 24.68 6.78
CA TYR A 23 26.51 25.57 7.32
C TYR A 23 25.86 24.78 8.46
N GLY A 24 26.13 25.22 9.70
CA GLY A 24 25.55 24.65 10.90
C GLY A 24 24.03 24.88 10.90
N HIS A 25 23.29 24.02 10.22
CA HIS A 25 21.86 23.97 10.39
C HIS A 25 21.58 23.28 11.73
N SER A 26 20.86 23.97 12.62
CA SER A 26 20.34 23.34 13.82
C SER A 26 19.43 22.17 13.38
N ALA A 27 19.59 21.02 14.03
CA ALA A 27 18.72 19.87 13.78
C ALA A 27 17.24 20.28 13.96
N PRO A 28 16.33 19.85 13.06
CA PRO A 28 14.91 20.17 13.19
C PRO A 28 14.34 19.53 14.45
N THR A 29 13.43 20.23 15.10
CA THR A 29 12.75 19.76 16.31
C THR A 29 11.22 19.84 16.13
N ALA A 30 10.49 18.95 16.83
CA ALA A 30 9.05 18.97 16.90
C ALA A 30 8.59 18.63 18.33
N VAL A 31 7.68 19.44 18.86
CA VAL A 31 7.12 19.25 20.21
C VAL A 31 5.76 18.59 20.06
N THR A 32 5.71 17.30 20.29
CA THR A 32 4.47 16.49 20.25
C THR A 32 3.77 16.47 21.59
N LYS A 33 2.58 15.89 21.66
CA LYS A 33 1.79 15.70 22.88
C LYS A 33 2.59 14.99 23.99
N ASN A 34 3.47 14.06 23.63
CA ASN A 34 4.20 13.21 24.56
C ASN A 34 5.61 13.77 24.91
N GLY A 35 6.20 14.60 24.05
CA GLY A 35 7.53 15.18 24.27
C GLY A 35 8.16 15.68 22.98
N THR A 36 9.45 16.05 23.06
CA THR A 36 10.16 16.65 21.93
C THR A 36 10.98 15.60 21.17
N TYR A 37 10.90 15.66 19.85
CA TYR A 37 11.76 14.91 18.94
C TYR A 37 12.77 15.80 18.25
N VAL A 38 13.95 15.25 18.00
CA VAL A 38 15.00 15.84 17.15
C VAL A 38 15.11 14.98 15.90
N GLY A 39 14.85 15.58 14.75
CA GLY A 39 15.00 14.97 13.44
C GLY A 39 16.36 15.26 12.79
N ARG A 40 16.47 14.97 11.50
CA ARG A 40 17.63 15.32 10.68
C ARG A 40 17.23 16.07 9.41
N TYR A 41 18.11 16.93 8.95
CA TYR A 41 17.97 17.58 7.64
C TYR A 41 18.58 16.70 6.55
N GLU A 42 17.85 16.51 5.45
CA GLU A 42 18.29 15.78 4.27
C GLU A 42 18.58 16.76 3.12
N PRO A 43 19.85 17.09 2.89
CA PRO A 43 20.21 18.13 1.92
C PRO A 43 19.94 17.75 0.47
N ALA A 44 19.85 16.46 0.15
CA ALA A 44 19.59 15.99 -1.21
C ALA A 44 18.20 16.40 -1.72
N TYR A 45 17.24 16.56 -0.80
CA TYR A 45 15.85 16.85 -1.13
C TYR A 45 15.33 18.14 -0.48
N ASP A 46 16.18 18.87 0.27
CA ASP A 46 15.79 20.04 1.07
C ASP A 46 14.61 19.76 2.01
N THR A 47 14.66 18.62 2.70
CA THR A 47 13.62 18.13 3.58
C THR A 47 14.13 17.87 5.00
N ASP A 48 13.25 18.01 5.99
CA ASP A 48 13.49 17.56 7.36
C ASP A 48 12.84 16.20 7.57
N TYR A 49 13.57 15.26 8.16
CA TYR A 49 13.12 13.92 8.51
C TYR A 49 12.92 13.80 10.02
N PHE A 50 11.78 13.18 10.38
CA PHE A 50 11.50 12.67 11.71
C PHE A 50 11.08 11.22 11.57
N LEU A 51 11.96 10.28 11.85
CA LEU A 51 11.83 8.87 11.54
C LEU A 51 11.75 8.01 12.80
N GLY A 52 11.06 6.87 12.72
CA GLY A 52 11.01 5.86 13.77
C GLY A 52 10.33 6.30 15.07
N MET A 53 9.43 7.28 15.00
CA MET A 53 8.69 7.74 16.17
C MET A 53 7.59 6.75 16.53
N PRO A 54 7.47 6.25 17.78
CA PRO A 54 6.36 5.39 18.15
C PRO A 54 5.04 6.18 18.15
N TYR A 55 3.97 5.57 17.60
CA TYR A 55 2.61 6.11 17.68
C TYR A 55 1.71 5.31 18.65
N ALA A 56 2.18 4.14 19.08
CA ALA A 56 1.51 3.24 20.00
C ALA A 56 2.48 2.71 21.05
N GLN A 57 1.95 2.12 22.11
CA GLN A 57 2.76 1.30 23.01
C GLN A 57 3.25 0.06 22.26
N PRO A 58 4.47 -0.44 22.56
CA PRO A 58 5.00 -1.65 21.94
C PRO A 58 4.03 -2.83 22.08
N PRO A 59 3.61 -3.52 21.01
CA PRO A 59 2.69 -4.64 21.06
C PRO A 59 3.40 -5.94 21.46
N VAL A 60 4.08 -5.93 22.59
CA VAL A 60 4.92 -7.03 23.10
C VAL A 60 4.36 -7.61 24.40
N GLY A 61 4.69 -8.86 24.70
CA GLY A 61 4.28 -9.51 25.94
C GLY A 61 2.76 -9.48 26.14
N PRO A 62 2.25 -8.87 27.22
CA PRO A 62 0.80 -8.78 27.45
C PRO A 62 0.01 -8.05 26.35
N LEU A 63 0.66 -7.18 25.59
CA LEU A 63 0.05 -6.43 24.48
C LEU A 63 0.18 -7.14 23.13
N ARG A 64 0.87 -8.28 23.04
CA ARG A 64 0.89 -9.10 21.83
C ARG A 64 -0.53 -9.55 21.49
N PHE A 65 -0.91 -9.51 20.22
CA PHE A 65 -2.27 -9.80 19.73
C PHE A 65 -3.38 -8.99 20.40
N HIS A 66 -3.03 -7.89 21.07
CA HIS A 66 -3.98 -6.93 21.61
C HIS A 66 -4.25 -5.82 20.60
N THR A 67 -5.46 -5.23 20.62
CA THR A 67 -5.72 -3.96 19.90
C THR A 67 -4.67 -2.93 20.30
N PRO A 68 -4.23 -2.04 19.39
CA PRO A 68 -3.15 -1.10 19.70
C PRO A 68 -3.54 -0.16 20.83
N VAL A 69 -2.59 0.14 21.70
CA VAL A 69 -2.77 1.01 22.87
C VAL A 69 -2.04 2.33 22.62
N PRO A 70 -2.73 3.49 22.76
CA PRO A 70 -2.09 4.79 22.59
C PRO A 70 -0.90 4.99 23.53
N LEU A 71 0.03 5.85 23.14
CA LEU A 71 1.11 6.29 24.02
C LEU A 71 0.50 7.07 25.19
N ASN A 72 0.78 6.63 26.42
CA ASN A 72 0.30 7.27 27.65
C ASN A 72 1.42 7.97 28.44
N ASN A 73 2.68 7.79 28.03
CA ASN A 73 3.82 8.34 28.74
C ASN A 73 4.33 9.60 28.04
N SER A 74 4.60 10.64 28.81
CA SER A 74 5.37 11.80 28.36
C SER A 74 6.80 11.74 28.88
N TRP A 75 7.71 12.46 28.24
CA TRP A 75 9.11 12.56 28.63
C TRP A 75 9.61 14.00 28.64
N SER A 76 10.60 14.25 29.44
CA SER A 76 11.38 15.49 29.44
C SER A 76 12.61 15.34 28.53
N GLY A 77 13.09 16.46 28.01
CA GLY A 77 14.21 16.47 27.06
C GLY A 77 13.81 16.04 25.65
N THR A 78 14.78 15.62 24.86
CA THR A 78 14.59 15.28 23.44
C THR A 78 14.86 13.82 23.16
N ARG A 79 14.10 13.22 22.24
CA ARG A 79 14.35 11.89 21.68
C ARG A 79 14.78 12.01 20.23
N ASN A 80 15.75 11.18 19.82
CA ASN A 80 16.16 11.12 18.42
C ASN A 80 15.07 10.51 17.55
N ALA A 81 14.84 11.11 16.39
CA ALA A 81 13.97 10.64 15.32
C ALA A 81 14.72 10.78 13.98
N THR A 82 15.93 10.21 13.89
CA THR A 82 16.84 10.36 12.75
C THR A 82 16.93 9.14 11.86
N GLU A 83 16.44 7.99 12.34
CA GLU A 83 16.51 6.70 11.65
C GLU A 83 15.14 6.04 11.68
N TYR A 84 14.84 5.23 10.64
CA TYR A 84 13.64 4.41 10.64
C TYR A 84 13.61 3.44 11.82
N GLY A 85 12.43 3.20 12.36
CA GLY A 85 12.21 2.15 13.36
C GLY A 85 12.27 0.75 12.73
N PRO A 86 12.22 -0.31 13.59
CA PRO A 86 12.11 -1.67 13.09
C PRO A 86 10.86 -1.85 12.24
N GLU A 87 10.95 -2.68 11.21
CA GLU A 87 9.76 -3.17 10.52
C GLU A 87 9.03 -4.24 11.35
N CYS A 88 7.74 -4.38 11.12
CA CYS A 88 6.97 -5.44 11.76
C CYS A 88 7.37 -6.82 11.19
N PHE A 89 7.25 -7.87 12.00
CA PHE A 89 7.45 -9.23 11.49
C PHE A 89 6.58 -9.47 10.26
N GLY A 90 7.25 -9.77 9.16
CA GLY A 90 6.65 -10.04 7.86
C GLY A 90 7.36 -11.19 7.17
N TYR A 91 6.68 -11.84 6.23
CA TYR A 91 7.15 -13.06 5.57
C TYR A 91 7.02 -12.92 4.06
N GLY A 92 8.11 -12.57 3.41
CA GLY A 92 8.16 -12.39 1.97
C GLY A 92 9.40 -11.64 1.51
N LEU A 93 9.51 -11.45 0.20
CA LEU A 93 10.69 -10.84 -0.41
C LEU A 93 10.87 -9.37 0.02
N ASP A 94 9.80 -8.63 0.16
CA ASP A 94 9.86 -7.20 0.51
C ASP A 94 10.41 -6.97 1.93
N THR A 95 10.20 -7.89 2.87
CA THR A 95 10.82 -7.81 4.19
C THR A 95 12.29 -8.25 4.16
N VAL A 96 12.61 -9.34 3.45
CA VAL A 96 13.95 -9.95 3.45
C VAL A 96 14.92 -9.18 2.56
N SER A 97 14.47 -8.71 1.39
CA SER A 97 15.35 -8.07 0.39
C SER A 97 15.83 -6.67 0.81
N GLN A 98 15.09 -5.99 1.68
CA GLN A 98 15.46 -4.67 2.19
C GLN A 98 16.54 -4.72 3.27
N GLY A 99 16.73 -5.89 3.91
CA GLY A 99 17.71 -6.07 4.98
C GLY A 99 17.43 -5.26 6.24
N ASN A 100 16.19 -4.80 6.41
CA ASN A 100 15.77 -4.00 7.55
C ASN A 100 15.66 -4.85 8.82
N TYR A 101 15.88 -4.23 9.96
CA TYR A 101 15.68 -4.88 11.25
C TYR A 101 14.19 -5.05 11.52
N VAL A 102 13.77 -6.25 11.91
CA VAL A 102 12.39 -6.60 12.25
C VAL A 102 12.19 -6.82 13.75
N SER A 103 11.04 -6.43 14.28
CA SER A 103 10.70 -6.55 15.69
C SER A 103 9.19 -6.63 15.91
N GLU A 104 8.75 -7.17 17.06
CA GLU A 104 7.37 -6.94 17.54
C GLU A 104 7.16 -5.46 17.91
N ASP A 105 8.18 -4.78 18.46
CA ASP A 105 8.14 -3.34 18.75
C ASP A 105 8.39 -2.56 17.47
N CYS A 106 7.37 -2.45 16.63
CA CYS A 106 7.46 -1.96 15.26
C CYS A 106 6.47 -0.82 14.92
N LEU A 107 5.56 -0.47 15.84
CA LEU A 107 4.50 0.51 15.57
C LEU A 107 5.04 1.93 15.56
N THR A 108 5.72 2.26 14.46
CA THR A 108 6.39 3.55 14.25
C THR A 108 5.80 4.33 13.09
N ILE A 109 5.94 5.65 13.17
CA ILE A 109 5.50 6.65 12.20
C ILE A 109 6.69 7.52 11.79
N ASN A 110 6.74 7.89 10.53
CA ASN A 110 7.77 8.75 9.96
C ASN A 110 7.12 9.99 9.36
N VAL A 111 7.75 11.13 9.51
CA VAL A 111 7.31 12.41 8.94
C VAL A 111 8.44 13.00 8.12
N VAL A 112 8.14 13.30 6.87
CA VAL A 112 9.03 14.01 5.94
C VAL A 112 8.34 15.32 5.57
N ARG A 113 8.99 16.45 5.85
CA ARG A 113 8.45 17.77 5.56
C ARG A 113 9.41 18.61 4.73
N PRO A 114 8.92 19.50 3.88
CA PRO A 114 9.78 20.45 3.21
C PRO A 114 10.35 21.45 4.21
N LYS A 115 11.62 21.79 4.04
CA LYS A 115 12.26 22.77 4.90
C LYS A 115 11.71 24.17 4.63
N ASN A 116 11.36 24.90 5.70
CA ASN A 116 10.98 26.33 5.65
C ASN A 116 9.82 26.66 4.69
N ARG A 117 8.83 25.77 4.52
CA ARG A 117 7.67 25.98 3.61
C ARG A 117 6.38 26.38 4.32
N GLY A 118 6.46 26.78 5.59
CA GLY A 118 5.31 27.27 6.35
C GLY A 118 4.61 26.18 7.17
N ASP A 119 3.45 26.56 7.71
CA ASP A 119 2.60 25.72 8.55
C ASP A 119 1.28 25.40 7.84
N LYS A 120 0.55 24.41 8.37
CA LYS A 120 -0.74 23.93 7.84
C LYS A 120 -0.64 23.34 6.43
N LEU A 121 0.46 22.63 6.18
CA LEU A 121 0.63 21.89 4.94
C LEU A 121 -0.34 20.71 4.89
N PRO A 122 -0.98 20.42 3.74
CA PRO A 122 -1.72 19.18 3.56
C PRO A 122 -0.82 17.96 3.81
N VAL A 123 -1.40 16.90 4.34
CA VAL A 123 -0.70 15.70 4.80
C VAL A 123 -1.06 14.53 3.91
N LEU A 124 -0.06 13.85 3.39
CA LEU A 124 -0.21 12.58 2.68
C LEU A 124 0.27 11.45 3.59
N LEU A 125 -0.62 10.54 3.99
CA LEU A 125 -0.28 9.33 4.72
C LEU A 125 -0.16 8.15 3.76
N TRP A 126 1.03 7.58 3.65
CA TRP A 126 1.30 6.34 2.92
C TRP A 126 1.12 5.11 3.80
N ILE A 127 0.32 4.15 3.33
CA ILE A 127 0.12 2.82 3.90
C ILE A 127 0.69 1.80 2.91
N HIS A 128 1.77 1.13 3.27
CA HIS A 128 2.44 0.19 2.38
C HIS A 128 1.61 -1.06 2.10
N GLY A 129 1.84 -1.66 0.93
CA GLY A 129 1.27 -2.94 0.55
C GLY A 129 2.08 -4.14 1.02
N GLY A 130 2.02 -5.23 0.24
CA GLY A 130 2.70 -6.49 0.53
C GLY A 130 1.78 -7.59 1.04
N GLY A 131 0.50 -7.60 0.63
CA GLY A 131 -0.46 -8.67 0.93
C GLY A 131 -0.81 -8.81 2.40
N LEU A 132 -0.61 -7.79 3.22
CA LEU A 132 -0.72 -7.83 4.69
C LEU A 132 0.26 -8.81 5.36
N VAL A 133 1.24 -9.34 4.63
CA VAL A 133 2.20 -10.34 5.13
C VAL A 133 3.65 -9.87 5.10
N MET A 134 3.96 -8.82 4.37
CA MET A 134 5.32 -8.28 4.22
C MET A 134 5.29 -6.77 3.97
N GLY A 135 6.44 -6.13 3.89
CA GLY A 135 6.61 -4.70 3.64
C GLY A 135 6.88 -3.90 4.90
N GLY A 136 7.20 -2.62 4.70
CA GLY A 136 7.49 -1.68 5.76
C GLY A 136 7.69 -0.26 5.25
N SER A 137 7.63 0.71 6.14
CA SER A 137 7.72 2.14 5.79
C SER A 137 9.12 2.62 5.43
N ALA A 138 10.14 1.80 5.64
CA ALA A 138 11.54 2.11 5.31
C ALA A 138 11.93 1.72 3.88
N ASP A 139 11.01 1.17 3.09
CA ASP A 139 11.27 0.78 1.72
C ASP A 139 11.57 2.00 0.82
N ASN A 140 12.72 1.96 0.18
CA ASN A 140 13.20 3.05 -0.66
C ASN A 140 12.39 3.26 -1.95
N ARG A 141 11.56 2.30 -2.36
CA ARG A 141 10.69 2.42 -3.54
C ARG A 141 9.75 3.62 -3.43
N TYR A 142 9.26 3.88 -2.22
CA TYR A 142 8.37 5.00 -1.90
C TYR A 142 8.99 5.98 -0.89
N ASN A 143 10.26 6.35 -1.11
CA ASN A 143 10.89 7.41 -0.34
C ASN A 143 10.08 8.70 -0.45
N GLN A 144 9.50 9.12 0.66
CA GLN A 144 8.58 10.26 0.75
C GLN A 144 9.20 11.59 0.28
N SER A 145 10.53 11.69 0.29
CA SER A 145 11.21 12.92 -0.15
C SER A 145 10.96 13.25 -1.62
N PHE A 146 10.75 12.26 -2.47
CA PHE A 146 10.56 12.51 -3.89
C PHE A 146 9.28 13.29 -4.14
N ILE A 147 8.15 12.83 -3.58
CA ILE A 147 6.86 13.51 -3.77
C ILE A 147 6.83 14.86 -3.01
N VAL A 148 7.47 14.95 -1.84
CA VAL A 148 7.60 16.21 -1.09
C VAL A 148 8.41 17.24 -1.88
N GLN A 149 9.53 16.85 -2.48
CA GLN A 149 10.32 17.73 -3.35
C GLN A 149 9.51 18.20 -4.55
N GLN A 150 8.83 17.29 -5.24
CA GLN A 150 7.96 17.64 -6.38
C GLN A 150 6.83 18.59 -5.98
N SER A 151 6.26 18.43 -4.79
CA SER A 151 5.23 19.35 -4.27
C SER A 151 5.74 20.77 -4.10
N CYS A 152 6.99 20.93 -3.67
CA CYS A 152 7.63 22.23 -3.55
C CYS A 152 7.91 22.87 -4.92
N GLU A 153 8.32 22.07 -5.90
CA GLU A 153 8.58 22.53 -7.26
C GLU A 153 7.31 23.00 -7.97
N THR A 154 6.16 22.41 -7.63
CA THR A 154 4.85 22.82 -8.17
C THR A 154 4.22 24.01 -7.44
N GLY A 155 4.81 24.46 -6.32
CA GLY A 155 4.21 25.50 -5.47
C GLY A 155 3.01 25.02 -4.65
N MET A 156 2.80 23.70 -4.55
CA MET A 156 1.74 23.04 -3.77
C MET A 156 2.39 22.14 -2.69
N PRO A 157 3.16 22.71 -1.74
CA PRO A 157 3.93 21.91 -0.79
C PRO A 157 3.01 21.04 0.08
N ILE A 158 3.42 19.78 0.28
CA ILE A 158 2.78 18.83 1.18
C ILE A 158 3.78 18.31 2.22
N LEU A 159 3.25 17.75 3.29
CA LEU A 159 3.98 16.94 4.27
C LEU A 159 3.60 15.48 4.05
N ALA A 160 4.59 14.60 4.04
CA ALA A 160 4.35 13.16 3.85
C ALA A 160 4.65 12.37 5.12
N VAL A 161 3.81 11.38 5.36
CA VAL A 161 3.87 10.48 6.51
C VAL A 161 3.88 9.04 6.01
N SER A 162 4.64 8.16 6.64
CA SER A 162 4.56 6.71 6.43
C SER A 162 4.53 5.97 7.76
N ILE A 163 3.90 4.80 7.80
CA ILE A 163 3.70 4.02 9.02
C ILE A 163 4.06 2.56 8.81
N ASN A 164 4.51 1.91 9.89
CA ASN A 164 4.46 0.47 10.01
C ASN A 164 3.18 0.06 10.74
N TYR A 165 2.65 -1.11 10.41
CA TYR A 165 1.51 -1.74 11.05
C TYR A 165 1.74 -3.25 11.13
N ARG A 166 1.14 -3.94 12.09
CA ARG A 166 1.33 -5.38 12.26
C ARG A 166 0.80 -6.17 11.07
N LEU A 167 1.57 -7.18 10.66
CA LEU A 167 1.36 -7.99 9.48
C LEU A 167 1.06 -9.44 9.85
N SER A 168 0.60 -10.25 8.88
CA SER A 168 0.40 -11.68 9.02
C SER A 168 -0.44 -12.01 10.27
N SER A 169 -0.24 -13.16 10.88
CA SER A 169 -0.94 -13.50 12.12
C SER A 169 -0.63 -12.56 13.29
N TRP A 170 0.45 -11.79 13.26
CA TRP A 170 0.73 -10.79 14.29
C TRP A 170 -0.31 -9.66 14.32
N GLY A 171 -0.82 -9.26 13.13
CA GLY A 171 -1.79 -8.20 12.97
C GLY A 171 -3.20 -8.68 12.60
N PHE A 172 -3.33 -9.89 12.07
CA PHE A 172 -4.57 -10.37 11.47
C PHE A 172 -4.94 -11.79 11.91
N LEU A 173 -4.56 -12.16 13.14
CA LEU A 173 -5.03 -13.41 13.77
C LEU A 173 -6.55 -13.38 13.87
N TYR A 174 -7.22 -14.50 13.51
CA TYR A 174 -8.67 -14.61 13.51
C TYR A 174 -9.12 -15.97 14.06
N GLY A 175 -10.35 -16.10 14.45
CA GLY A 175 -10.96 -17.27 15.05
C GLY A 175 -11.93 -16.86 16.17
N GLN A 176 -12.74 -17.79 16.65
CA GLN A 176 -13.81 -17.47 17.60
C GLN A 176 -13.28 -16.83 18.89
N ALA A 177 -12.26 -17.43 19.51
CA ALA A 177 -11.67 -16.91 20.74
C ALA A 177 -11.06 -15.50 20.57
N ILE A 178 -10.53 -15.19 19.39
CA ILE A 178 -9.96 -13.88 19.05
C ILE A 178 -11.07 -12.85 18.85
N GLN A 179 -12.14 -13.23 18.16
CA GLN A 179 -13.32 -12.38 17.96
C GLN A 179 -14.04 -12.11 19.26
N ASP A 180 -14.30 -13.11 20.08
CA ASP A 180 -14.94 -12.96 21.39
C ASP A 180 -14.16 -12.03 22.33
N ALA A 181 -12.83 -12.03 22.21
CA ALA A 181 -11.95 -11.13 22.94
C ALA A 181 -11.87 -9.71 22.35
N GLY A 182 -12.50 -9.43 21.19
CA GLY A 182 -12.42 -8.14 20.49
C GLY A 182 -11.01 -7.81 19.96
N GLN A 183 -10.20 -8.82 19.61
CA GLN A 183 -8.79 -8.65 19.24
C GLN A 183 -8.53 -8.91 17.75
N THR A 184 -9.53 -8.70 16.92
CA THR A 184 -9.48 -8.90 15.47
C THR A 184 -8.87 -7.69 14.74
N MET A 185 -8.34 -7.93 13.54
CA MET A 185 -7.87 -6.91 12.59
C MET A 185 -6.95 -5.85 13.20
N ASN A 186 -6.05 -6.28 14.07
CA ASN A 186 -5.15 -5.39 14.79
C ASN A 186 -4.28 -4.54 13.86
N GLY A 187 -3.86 -5.06 12.68
CA GLY A 187 -3.10 -4.29 11.70
C GLY A 187 -3.89 -3.08 11.16
N PHE A 188 -5.19 -3.22 10.88
CA PHE A 188 -6.02 -2.07 10.47
C PHE A 188 -6.29 -1.12 11.63
N ARG A 189 -6.41 -1.65 12.86
CA ARG A 189 -6.56 -0.82 14.07
C ARG A 189 -5.27 -0.06 14.40
N ASP A 190 -4.09 -0.63 14.09
CA ASP A 190 -2.80 0.07 14.17
C ASP A 190 -2.79 1.31 13.26
N GLN A 191 -3.21 1.15 12.00
CA GLN A 191 -3.34 2.25 11.04
C GLN A 191 -4.32 3.33 11.55
N ARG A 192 -5.45 2.92 12.14
CA ARG A 192 -6.41 3.87 12.72
C ARG A 192 -5.82 4.64 13.89
N LEU A 193 -5.05 3.99 14.76
CA LEU A 193 -4.35 4.66 15.85
C LEU A 193 -3.26 5.61 15.34
N ALA A 194 -2.56 5.25 14.27
CA ALA A 194 -1.62 6.16 13.61
C ALA A 194 -2.32 7.41 13.06
N LEU A 195 -3.52 7.27 12.49
CA LEU A 195 -4.34 8.40 12.07
C LEU A 195 -4.75 9.28 13.26
N GLN A 196 -5.11 8.71 14.40
CA GLN A 196 -5.37 9.47 15.63
C GLN A 196 -4.13 10.22 16.11
N TRP A 197 -2.95 9.57 16.05
CA TRP A 197 -1.68 10.21 16.37
C TRP A 197 -1.40 11.41 15.44
N ILE A 198 -1.71 11.29 14.14
CA ILE A 198 -1.61 12.40 13.18
C ILE A 198 -2.49 13.56 13.60
N GLN A 199 -3.76 13.32 13.95
CA GLN A 199 -4.67 14.36 14.43
C GLN A 199 -4.14 15.09 15.67
N GLU A 200 -3.49 14.36 16.58
CA GLU A 200 -2.97 14.93 17.82
C GLU A 200 -1.64 15.68 17.64
N ASN A 201 -0.81 15.32 16.65
CA ASN A 201 0.61 15.70 16.64
C ASN A 201 1.11 16.37 15.37
N ILE A 202 0.44 16.20 14.22
CA ILE A 202 1.01 16.59 12.92
C ILE A 202 1.24 18.11 12.80
N ALA A 203 0.48 18.92 13.54
CA ALA A 203 0.67 20.36 13.60
C ALA A 203 2.06 20.75 14.16
N ALA A 204 2.66 19.94 15.04
CA ALA A 204 4.02 20.15 15.55
C ALA A 204 5.09 20.02 14.44
N PHE A 205 4.74 19.38 13.34
CA PHE A 205 5.60 19.21 12.16
C PHE A 205 5.24 20.18 11.03
N GLY A 206 4.28 21.06 11.23
CA GLY A 206 3.79 22.02 10.22
C GLY A 206 2.67 21.46 9.34
N GLY A 207 2.08 20.31 9.65
CA GLY A 207 0.95 19.73 8.92
C GLY A 207 -0.40 20.28 9.38
N ASP A 208 -1.41 20.16 8.51
CA ASP A 208 -2.79 20.50 8.80
C ASP A 208 -3.58 19.20 9.12
N PRO A 209 -3.98 18.95 10.37
CA PRO A 209 -4.72 17.75 10.72
C PRO A 209 -6.11 17.67 10.04
N THR A 210 -6.63 18.78 9.53
CA THR A 210 -7.92 18.80 8.81
C THR A 210 -7.80 18.44 7.33
N LYS A 211 -6.56 18.33 6.82
CA LYS A 211 -6.24 18.03 5.41
C LYS A 211 -5.34 16.80 5.30
N VAL A 212 -5.83 15.67 5.74
CA VAL A 212 -5.11 14.39 5.69
C VAL A 212 -5.68 13.55 4.56
N THR A 213 -4.87 13.18 3.58
CA THR A 213 -5.19 12.20 2.54
C THR A 213 -4.50 10.90 2.86
N ILE A 214 -5.25 9.80 2.93
CA ILE A 214 -4.71 8.46 3.07
C ILE A 214 -4.44 7.86 1.69
N GLN A 215 -3.29 7.23 1.50
CA GLN A 215 -2.88 6.60 0.25
C GLN A 215 -2.30 5.23 0.53
N GLY A 216 -2.55 4.27 -0.34
CA GLY A 216 -1.92 2.96 -0.27
C GLY A 216 -2.05 2.17 -1.56
N GLU A 217 -1.09 1.27 -1.77
CA GLU A 217 -1.04 0.39 -2.93
C GLU A 217 -1.25 -1.06 -2.50
N SER A 218 -1.89 -1.87 -3.36
CA SER A 218 -2.15 -3.30 -3.11
C SER A 218 -2.93 -3.49 -1.81
N SER A 219 -2.41 -4.27 -0.85
CA SER A 219 -3.03 -4.39 0.47
C SER A 219 -3.03 -3.07 1.27
N GLY A 220 -2.20 -2.09 0.89
CA GLY A 220 -2.32 -0.70 1.37
C GLY A 220 -3.57 -0.01 0.82
N GLY A 221 -3.92 -0.24 -0.45
CA GLY A 221 -5.20 0.21 -1.04
C GLY A 221 -6.41 -0.48 -0.38
N THR A 222 -6.30 -1.78 -0.09
CA THR A 222 -7.30 -2.50 0.74
C THR A 222 -7.40 -1.88 2.14
N SER A 223 -6.28 -1.48 2.72
CA SER A 223 -6.25 -0.78 4.02
C SER A 223 -6.97 0.56 3.97
N VAL A 224 -6.77 1.36 2.90
CA VAL A 224 -7.53 2.59 2.65
C VAL A 224 -9.02 2.30 2.64
N GLY A 225 -9.44 1.26 1.90
CA GLY A 225 -10.83 0.80 1.87
C GLY A 225 -11.35 0.39 3.25
N ALA A 226 -10.57 -0.35 4.03
CA ALA A 226 -10.94 -0.75 5.40
C ALA A 226 -11.12 0.47 6.32
N GLN A 227 -10.32 1.53 6.17
CA GLN A 227 -10.50 2.77 6.93
C GLN A 227 -11.78 3.54 6.53
N LEU A 228 -12.16 3.49 5.25
CA LEU A 228 -13.42 4.09 4.79
C LEU A 228 -14.64 3.38 5.38
N LEU A 229 -14.60 2.04 5.48
CA LEU A 229 -15.70 1.20 5.98
C LEU A 229 -15.74 1.08 7.51
N ALA A 230 -14.65 1.41 8.20
CA ALA A 230 -14.48 1.17 9.63
C ALA A 230 -15.65 1.71 10.46
N TYR A 231 -16.11 0.87 11.41
CA TYR A 231 -17.20 1.22 12.33
C TYR A 231 -18.48 1.67 11.61
N ASN A 232 -18.85 0.97 10.54
CA ASN A 232 -20.01 1.29 9.70
C ASN A 232 -19.94 2.69 9.08
N GLY A 233 -18.77 3.08 8.58
CA GLY A 233 -18.57 4.38 7.95
C GLY A 233 -18.56 5.57 8.93
N ARG A 234 -18.30 5.32 10.21
CA ARG A 234 -18.22 6.38 11.21
C ARG A 234 -17.11 7.37 10.88
N ASP A 235 -17.51 8.61 10.63
CA ASP A 235 -16.57 9.69 10.32
C ASP A 235 -15.99 10.34 11.59
N ASP A 236 -14.87 9.81 12.05
CA ASP A 236 -14.11 10.35 13.18
C ASP A 236 -13.23 11.56 12.79
N LYS A 237 -13.38 12.10 11.57
CA LYS A 237 -12.60 13.22 11.00
C LYS A 237 -11.10 12.96 10.97
N LEU A 238 -10.69 11.71 10.76
CA LEU A 238 -9.28 11.32 10.74
C LEU A 238 -8.58 11.65 9.42
N PHE A 239 -9.35 11.71 8.33
CA PHE A 239 -8.86 12.05 6.99
C PHE A 239 -9.94 12.76 6.18
N SER A 240 -9.52 13.48 5.15
CA SER A 240 -10.37 14.28 4.26
C SER A 240 -10.27 13.91 2.79
N GLY A 241 -9.45 12.92 2.45
CA GLY A 241 -9.28 12.38 1.10
C GLY A 241 -8.69 10.98 1.15
N ALA A 242 -8.89 10.18 0.10
CA ALA A 242 -8.39 8.82 0.01
C ALA A 242 -7.92 8.47 -1.40
N ILE A 243 -6.83 7.71 -1.51
CA ILE A 243 -6.26 7.21 -2.77
C ILE A 243 -5.96 5.73 -2.58
N ALA A 244 -6.58 4.87 -3.39
CA ALA A 244 -6.32 3.43 -3.39
C ALA A 244 -5.78 2.98 -4.76
N GLU A 245 -4.55 2.48 -4.75
CA GLU A 245 -3.84 2.02 -5.93
C GLU A 245 -3.84 0.49 -5.92
N SER A 246 -4.36 -0.13 -6.97
CA SER A 246 -4.40 -1.61 -7.11
C SER A 246 -4.98 -2.34 -5.90
N GLY A 247 -5.91 -1.70 -5.21
CA GLY A 247 -6.60 -2.17 -4.01
C GLY A 247 -7.93 -1.44 -3.83
N ALA A 248 -8.87 -2.04 -3.11
CA ALA A 248 -10.21 -1.51 -2.95
C ALA A 248 -10.84 -1.94 -1.63
N PRO A 249 -11.94 -1.30 -1.20
CA PRO A 249 -12.75 -1.78 -0.08
C PRO A 249 -13.29 -3.20 -0.31
N VAL A 250 -13.57 -3.55 -1.56
CA VAL A 250 -14.10 -4.85 -1.96
C VAL A 250 -12.99 -5.69 -2.56
N GLY A 251 -12.72 -6.86 -1.98
CA GLY A 251 -11.74 -7.82 -2.50
C GLY A 251 -12.38 -8.84 -3.43
N LEU A 252 -11.61 -9.37 -4.38
CA LEU A 252 -12.01 -10.47 -5.28
C LEU A 252 -12.06 -11.83 -4.57
N SER A 253 -11.37 -11.98 -3.44
CA SER A 253 -11.34 -13.21 -2.65
C SER A 253 -12.42 -13.19 -1.58
N PRO A 254 -13.03 -14.35 -1.27
CA PRO A 254 -13.92 -14.44 -0.11
C PRO A 254 -13.21 -13.95 1.14
N SER A 255 -13.90 -13.17 1.96
CA SER A 255 -13.36 -12.76 3.26
C SER A 255 -13.03 -13.98 4.12
N PRO A 256 -11.96 -13.94 4.90
CA PRO A 256 -11.65 -15.00 5.86
C PRO A 256 -12.83 -15.24 6.80
N THR A 257 -13.09 -16.49 7.15
CA THR A 257 -14.17 -16.87 8.08
C THR A 257 -13.60 -17.58 9.31
N ILE A 258 -14.37 -17.65 10.39
CA ILE A 258 -14.01 -18.42 11.58
C ILE A 258 -13.73 -19.87 11.17
N GLN A 259 -14.58 -20.46 10.33
CA GLN A 259 -14.45 -21.85 9.88
C GLN A 259 -13.13 -22.12 9.15
N THR A 260 -12.64 -21.17 8.37
CA THR A 260 -11.35 -21.30 7.67
C THR A 260 -10.16 -21.08 8.61
N TRP A 261 -10.33 -20.33 9.69
CA TRP A 261 -9.25 -20.01 10.63
C TRP A 261 -9.12 -20.94 11.83
N GLU A 262 -10.20 -21.59 12.30
CA GLU A 262 -10.14 -22.52 13.46
C GLU A 262 -9.08 -23.62 13.30
N PRO A 263 -8.93 -24.29 12.14
CA PRO A 263 -7.84 -25.26 11.97
C PRO A 263 -6.45 -24.63 12.09
N ILE A 264 -6.28 -23.39 11.66
CA ILE A 264 -5.01 -22.65 11.73
C ILE A 264 -4.69 -22.33 13.20
N ILE A 265 -5.67 -21.84 13.96
CA ILE A 265 -5.53 -21.61 15.41
C ILE A 265 -5.17 -22.89 16.15
N ALA A 266 -5.83 -24.00 15.83
CA ALA A 266 -5.54 -25.30 16.43
C ALA A 266 -4.09 -25.75 16.14
N ASN A 267 -3.65 -25.64 14.88
CA ASN A 267 -2.30 -25.98 14.47
C ASN A 267 -1.25 -25.07 15.15
N LEU A 268 -1.50 -23.75 15.18
CA LEU A 268 -0.62 -22.80 15.85
C LEU A 268 -0.53 -23.11 17.35
N SER A 269 -1.67 -23.38 18.00
CA SER A 269 -1.72 -23.77 19.41
C SER A 269 -0.91 -25.02 19.69
N ALA A 270 -0.98 -26.02 18.81
CA ALA A 270 -0.20 -27.24 18.94
C ALA A 270 1.31 -26.98 18.80
N ALA A 271 1.69 -26.15 17.81
CA ALA A 271 3.09 -25.84 17.54
C ALA A 271 3.78 -25.09 18.69
N VAL A 272 3.03 -24.28 19.44
CA VAL A 272 3.59 -23.48 20.54
C VAL A 272 3.22 -23.99 21.94
N GLY A 273 2.57 -25.17 22.03
CA GLY A 273 2.25 -25.82 23.31
C GLY A 273 1.02 -25.23 24.03
N CYS A 274 0.12 -24.59 23.30
CA CYS A 274 -1.08 -23.92 23.84
C CYS A 274 -2.38 -24.73 23.69
N SER A 275 -2.36 -25.96 23.14
CA SER A 275 -3.56 -26.76 22.84
C SER A 275 -4.46 -27.08 24.05
N SER A 276 -3.91 -27.12 25.24
CA SER A 276 -4.67 -27.39 26.46
C SER A 276 -5.05 -26.14 27.24
N SER A 277 -4.73 -24.97 26.74
CA SER A 277 -5.06 -23.69 27.39
C SER A 277 -6.53 -23.37 27.27
N ALA A 278 -7.17 -23.01 28.39
CA ALA A 278 -8.54 -22.50 28.38
C ALA A 278 -8.63 -21.08 27.78
N ASP A 279 -7.53 -20.31 27.82
CA ASP A 279 -7.38 -19.00 27.20
C ASP A 279 -6.19 -19.04 26.24
N VAL A 280 -6.50 -19.25 24.97
CA VAL A 280 -5.49 -19.38 23.91
C VAL A 280 -4.69 -18.10 23.71
N LEU A 281 -5.33 -16.92 23.82
CA LEU A 281 -4.64 -15.62 23.67
C LEU A 281 -3.66 -15.36 24.80
N SER A 282 -4.05 -15.66 26.05
CA SER A 282 -3.15 -15.55 27.19
C SER A 282 -1.95 -16.47 27.03
N CYS A 283 -2.18 -17.70 26.57
CA CYS A 283 -1.09 -18.63 26.26
C CYS A 283 -0.17 -18.08 25.16
N PHE A 284 -0.71 -17.63 24.04
CA PHE A 284 0.07 -17.07 22.92
C PHE A 284 0.92 -15.86 23.35
N ARG A 285 0.41 -15.02 24.26
CA ARG A 285 1.15 -13.88 24.82
C ARG A 285 2.34 -14.30 25.68
N SER A 286 2.28 -15.49 26.29
CA SER A 286 3.37 -16.03 27.13
C SER A 286 4.47 -16.76 26.35
N VAL A 287 4.21 -17.12 25.08
CA VAL A 287 5.18 -17.82 24.23
C VAL A 287 6.36 -16.89 23.92
N PRO A 288 7.62 -17.35 24.00
CA PRO A 288 8.77 -16.56 23.55
C PRO A 288 8.61 -16.09 22.11
N THR A 289 9.04 -14.86 21.82
CA THR A 289 8.91 -14.23 20.49
C THR A 289 9.46 -15.09 19.36
N ASP A 290 10.68 -15.63 19.55
CA ASP A 290 11.33 -16.47 18.53
C ASP A 290 10.55 -17.75 18.23
N GLN A 291 9.98 -18.38 19.27
CA GLN A 291 9.15 -19.57 19.10
C GLN A 291 7.84 -19.24 18.39
N MET A 292 7.17 -18.17 18.77
CA MET A 292 5.94 -17.73 18.09
C MET A 292 6.23 -17.34 16.64
N ASN A 293 7.31 -16.60 16.39
CA ASN A 293 7.73 -16.21 15.05
C ASN A 293 8.05 -17.42 14.17
N ALA A 294 8.77 -18.41 14.71
CA ALA A 294 9.06 -19.65 13.98
C ALA A 294 7.78 -20.42 13.64
N ALA A 295 6.80 -20.47 14.54
CA ALA A 295 5.52 -21.12 14.29
C ALA A 295 4.69 -20.39 13.22
N ILE A 296 4.58 -19.07 13.30
CA ILE A 296 3.86 -18.26 12.30
C ILE A 296 4.56 -18.33 10.93
N ASN A 297 5.90 -18.30 10.87
CA ASN A 297 6.68 -18.43 9.64
C ASN A 297 6.87 -19.90 9.18
N SER A 298 5.89 -20.74 9.36
CA SER A 298 5.98 -22.14 9.00
C SER A 298 4.76 -22.62 8.21
N SER A 299 4.74 -23.93 7.90
CA SER A 299 3.58 -24.54 7.26
C SER A 299 2.33 -24.59 8.16
N VAL A 300 2.47 -24.29 9.45
CA VAL A 300 1.38 -24.29 10.45
C VAL A 300 0.30 -23.26 10.09
N THR A 301 0.70 -22.11 9.58
CA THR A 301 -0.22 -21.05 9.12
C THR A 301 -0.47 -21.11 7.63
N ARG A 302 -0.04 -22.18 6.94
CA ARG A 302 -0.28 -22.34 5.51
C ARG A 302 -1.78 -22.36 5.22
N GLY A 303 -2.20 -21.51 4.27
CA GLY A 303 -3.60 -21.33 3.91
C GLY A 303 -4.30 -20.25 4.73
N ALA A 304 -3.64 -19.59 5.67
CA ALA A 304 -4.16 -18.38 6.28
C ALA A 304 -4.38 -17.30 5.22
N GLN A 305 -5.59 -16.81 5.16
CA GLN A 305 -5.93 -15.65 4.34
C GLN A 305 -6.01 -14.45 5.27
N TYR A 306 -5.33 -13.37 4.89
CA TYR A 306 -5.31 -12.12 5.63
C TYR A 306 -6.12 -11.08 4.87
N GLY A 307 -7.00 -10.38 5.57
CA GLY A 307 -7.87 -9.38 4.94
C GLY A 307 -8.89 -8.83 5.93
N PRO A 308 -9.76 -7.93 5.45
CA PRO A 308 -10.91 -7.51 6.23
C PRO A 308 -11.83 -8.69 6.54
N VAL A 309 -12.26 -8.81 7.79
CA VAL A 309 -13.24 -9.79 8.25
C VAL A 309 -14.45 -9.05 8.84
N VAL A 310 -15.64 -9.62 8.69
CA VAL A 310 -16.83 -9.10 9.38
C VAL A 310 -16.77 -9.55 10.82
N ASP A 311 -16.31 -8.66 11.71
CA ASP A 311 -16.19 -8.94 13.14
C ASP A 311 -17.29 -8.30 13.98
N GLY A 312 -18.17 -7.51 13.32
CA GLY A 312 -19.28 -6.82 13.97
C GLY A 312 -18.87 -5.56 14.75
N ASP A 313 -17.59 -5.17 14.72
CA ASP A 313 -17.05 -3.97 15.38
C ASP A 313 -16.29 -3.09 14.38
N PHE A 314 -15.09 -3.48 13.98
CA PHE A 314 -14.30 -2.68 13.04
C PHE A 314 -14.89 -2.72 11.61
N ILE A 315 -15.23 -3.89 11.10
CA ILE A 315 -16.05 -4.09 9.89
C ILE A 315 -17.37 -4.74 10.31
N VAL A 316 -18.46 -3.99 10.15
CA VAL A 316 -19.77 -4.37 10.71
C VAL A 316 -20.52 -5.33 9.78
N ASP A 317 -20.35 -5.19 8.47
CA ASP A 317 -21.02 -6.00 7.46
C ASP A 317 -20.11 -6.21 6.26
N GLN A 318 -20.56 -7.01 5.29
CA GLN A 318 -19.85 -7.19 4.02
C GLN A 318 -19.61 -5.83 3.35
N ALA A 319 -18.41 -5.64 2.80
CA ALA A 319 -18.02 -4.36 2.21
C ALA A 319 -19.01 -3.87 1.13
N VAL A 320 -19.48 -4.78 0.27
CA VAL A 320 -20.49 -4.46 -0.77
C VAL A 320 -21.76 -3.92 -0.12
N THR A 321 -22.27 -4.59 0.90
CA THR A 321 -23.50 -4.20 1.61
C THR A 321 -23.34 -2.83 2.28
N GLN A 322 -22.19 -2.56 2.91
CA GLN A 322 -21.93 -1.23 3.49
C GLN A 322 -21.88 -0.14 2.41
N LEU A 323 -21.21 -0.41 1.29
CA LEU A 323 -21.12 0.54 0.17
C LEU A 323 -22.49 0.83 -0.45
N GLU A 324 -23.33 -0.19 -0.69
CA GLU A 324 -24.69 -0.03 -1.21
C GLU A 324 -25.58 0.82 -0.30
N ARG A 325 -25.40 0.71 1.02
CA ARG A 325 -26.14 1.52 2.01
C ARG A 325 -25.57 2.91 2.23
N GLY A 326 -24.39 3.20 1.68
CA GLY A 326 -23.67 4.44 1.95
C GLY A 326 -22.99 4.47 3.34
N ASP A 327 -22.77 3.31 3.96
CA ASP A 327 -22.15 3.15 5.28
C ASP A 327 -20.61 3.19 5.16
N PHE A 328 -20.08 4.29 4.63
CA PHE A 328 -18.64 4.56 4.50
C PHE A 328 -18.34 6.06 4.70
N VAL A 329 -17.09 6.40 4.99
CA VAL A 329 -16.68 7.80 5.14
C VAL A 329 -16.68 8.49 3.78
N HIS A 330 -17.53 9.51 3.62
CA HIS A 330 -17.70 10.26 2.38
C HIS A 330 -16.63 11.33 2.24
N VAL A 331 -15.58 11.06 1.48
CA VAL A 331 -14.49 11.98 1.12
C VAL A 331 -14.18 11.86 -0.38
N PRO A 332 -13.54 12.85 -1.00
CA PRO A 332 -12.97 12.67 -2.33
C PRO A 332 -12.09 11.43 -2.38
N TYR A 333 -12.22 10.66 -3.46
CA TYR A 333 -11.57 9.36 -3.59
C TYR A 333 -11.00 9.15 -4.99
N ILE A 334 -9.72 8.74 -5.07
CA ILE A 334 -9.09 8.21 -6.29
C ILE A 334 -8.93 6.71 -6.11
N ILE A 335 -9.33 5.96 -7.13
CA ILE A 335 -9.08 4.53 -7.22
C ILE A 335 -8.57 4.21 -8.63
N GLY A 336 -7.62 3.30 -8.72
CA GLY A 336 -7.07 2.88 -10.01
C GLY A 336 -6.32 1.56 -9.92
N ALA A 337 -6.00 1.02 -11.10
CA ALA A 337 -5.28 -0.23 -11.23
C ALA A 337 -4.36 -0.19 -12.47
N ASN A 338 -3.31 -0.99 -12.46
CA ASN A 338 -2.45 -1.18 -13.62
C ASN A 338 -3.10 -2.07 -14.67
N SER A 339 -2.66 -1.90 -15.92
CA SER A 339 -3.26 -2.63 -17.05
C SER A 339 -3.01 -4.14 -17.02
N ASP A 340 -1.90 -4.61 -16.46
CA ASP A 340 -1.40 -5.99 -16.59
C ASP A 340 -1.23 -6.70 -15.23
N GLU A 341 -1.98 -6.33 -14.20
CA GLU A 341 -1.84 -6.86 -12.83
C GLU A 341 -2.01 -8.38 -12.75
N GLY A 342 -2.87 -8.95 -13.59
CA GLY A 342 -3.06 -10.40 -13.69
C GLY A 342 -1.77 -11.17 -14.03
N THR A 343 -0.77 -10.53 -14.63
CA THR A 343 0.54 -11.16 -14.92
C THR A 343 1.33 -11.49 -13.66
N GLY A 344 1.11 -10.75 -12.58
CA GLY A 344 1.75 -11.00 -11.28
C GLY A 344 1.05 -12.08 -10.46
N PHE A 345 -0.28 -12.20 -10.58
CA PHE A 345 -1.10 -13.03 -9.69
C PHE A 345 -1.80 -14.19 -10.39
N GLY A 346 -1.92 -14.15 -11.71
CA GLY A 346 -2.59 -15.18 -12.50
C GLY A 346 -1.86 -16.53 -12.48
N PRO A 347 -2.59 -17.62 -12.80
CA PRO A 347 -1.99 -18.94 -12.89
C PRO A 347 -0.96 -18.97 -14.03
N ARG A 348 0.19 -19.59 -13.78
CA ARG A 348 1.20 -19.81 -14.80
C ARG A 348 0.90 -21.09 -15.59
N GLN A 349 1.30 -21.12 -16.87
CA GLN A 349 1.17 -22.28 -17.76
C GLN A 349 -0.29 -22.65 -18.14
N VAL A 350 -1.24 -21.72 -18.04
CA VAL A 350 -2.58 -21.86 -18.61
C VAL A 350 -2.57 -21.27 -20.01
N ASN A 351 -2.49 -22.14 -21.05
CA ASN A 351 -2.27 -21.74 -22.45
C ASN A 351 -3.43 -22.14 -23.38
N THR A 352 -4.40 -22.90 -22.87
CA THR A 352 -5.56 -23.34 -23.65
C THR A 352 -6.85 -23.14 -22.87
N THR A 353 -7.99 -23.10 -23.58
CA THR A 353 -9.31 -22.99 -22.95
C THR A 353 -9.56 -24.14 -21.98
N GLU A 354 -9.12 -25.37 -22.31
CA GLU A 354 -9.29 -26.53 -21.41
C GLU A 354 -8.50 -26.38 -20.12
N GLN A 355 -7.28 -25.84 -20.19
CA GLN A 355 -6.46 -25.55 -18.99
C GLN A 355 -7.10 -24.45 -18.16
N PHE A 356 -7.67 -23.41 -18.79
CA PHE A 356 -8.41 -22.36 -18.10
C PHE A 356 -9.64 -22.93 -17.38
N LEU A 357 -10.48 -23.70 -18.05
CA LEU A 357 -11.65 -24.34 -17.44
C LEU A 357 -11.26 -25.26 -16.28
N SER A 358 -10.20 -26.06 -16.46
CA SER A 358 -9.66 -26.93 -15.40
C SER A 358 -9.17 -26.13 -14.20
N TRP A 359 -8.48 -25.02 -14.44
CA TRP A 359 -8.03 -24.14 -13.36
C TRP A 359 -9.22 -23.52 -12.63
N MET A 360 -10.20 -22.95 -13.33
CA MET A 360 -11.39 -22.34 -12.75
C MET A 360 -12.17 -23.33 -11.87
N THR A 361 -12.36 -24.57 -12.37
CA THR A 361 -13.04 -25.60 -11.60
C THR A 361 -12.25 -26.04 -10.37
N SER A 362 -10.91 -26.03 -10.44
CA SER A 362 -10.06 -26.29 -9.27
C SER A 362 -10.16 -25.21 -8.19
N GLN A 363 -10.59 -23.99 -8.56
CA GLN A 363 -10.89 -22.89 -7.64
C GLN A 363 -12.34 -22.95 -7.09
N GLY A 364 -13.07 -24.02 -7.38
CA GLY A 364 -14.45 -24.22 -6.93
C GLY A 364 -15.50 -23.44 -7.76
N ILE A 365 -15.15 -22.98 -8.95
CA ILE A 365 -16.07 -22.42 -9.93
C ILE A 365 -16.73 -23.58 -10.66
N ASP A 366 -18.06 -23.59 -10.78
CA ASP A 366 -18.75 -24.61 -11.54
C ASP A 366 -18.44 -24.51 -13.04
N ASN A 367 -18.65 -25.65 -13.76
CA ASN A 367 -18.23 -25.74 -15.15
C ASN A 367 -19.01 -24.81 -16.08
N ALA A 368 -20.29 -24.54 -15.81
CA ALA A 368 -21.11 -23.64 -16.63
C ALA A 368 -20.59 -22.19 -16.49
N THR A 369 -20.41 -21.72 -15.27
CA THR A 369 -19.84 -20.41 -14.98
C THR A 369 -18.42 -20.25 -15.59
N ALA A 370 -17.58 -21.29 -15.50
CA ALA A 370 -16.26 -21.28 -16.11
C ALA A 370 -16.31 -21.17 -17.66
N GLN A 371 -17.29 -21.83 -18.30
CA GLN A 371 -17.51 -21.73 -19.75
C GLN A 371 -17.99 -20.32 -20.14
N ASP A 372 -18.92 -19.74 -19.41
CA ASP A 372 -19.38 -18.37 -19.64
C ASP A 372 -18.23 -17.37 -19.53
N MET A 373 -17.40 -17.51 -18.50
CA MET A 373 -16.19 -16.68 -18.35
C MET A 373 -15.21 -16.87 -19.51
N ALA A 374 -15.05 -18.08 -20.05
CA ALA A 374 -14.20 -18.32 -21.21
C ALA A 374 -14.75 -17.66 -22.50
N ILE A 375 -16.07 -17.51 -22.62
CA ILE A 375 -16.71 -16.79 -23.73
C ILE A 375 -16.50 -15.28 -23.58
N LEU A 376 -16.72 -14.74 -22.38
CA LEU A 376 -16.61 -13.32 -22.08
C LEU A 376 -15.16 -12.83 -22.11
N TYR A 377 -14.20 -13.73 -21.83
CA TYR A 377 -12.76 -13.49 -21.89
C TYR A 377 -12.09 -14.44 -22.89
N PRO A 378 -12.37 -14.29 -24.19
CA PRO A 378 -11.92 -15.24 -25.20
C PRO A 378 -10.39 -15.20 -25.37
N ASP A 379 -9.85 -16.37 -25.71
CA ASP A 379 -8.45 -16.53 -26.03
C ASP A 379 -8.12 -15.99 -27.43
N ILE A 380 -8.17 -14.67 -27.60
CA ILE A 380 -7.84 -13.95 -28.82
C ILE A 380 -6.58 -13.13 -28.56
N PRO A 381 -5.41 -13.50 -29.15
CA PRO A 381 -4.13 -12.81 -28.87
C PRO A 381 -4.15 -11.30 -29.14
N GLU A 382 -4.94 -10.84 -30.12
CA GLU A 382 -5.01 -9.45 -30.54
C GLU A 382 -5.72 -8.54 -29.51
N ILE A 383 -6.60 -9.10 -28.71
CA ILE A 383 -7.29 -8.42 -27.63
C ILE A 383 -6.81 -8.90 -26.26
N GLY A 384 -5.82 -9.77 -26.31
CA GLY A 384 -5.19 -10.36 -25.15
C GLY A 384 -4.11 -9.52 -24.53
N ILE A 385 -3.61 -9.96 -23.37
CA ILE A 385 -2.59 -9.24 -22.65
C ILE A 385 -1.40 -10.13 -22.32
N PRO A 386 -0.25 -9.50 -22.29
CA PRO A 386 0.06 -8.12 -22.63
C PRO A 386 -0.14 -7.85 -24.12
N ALA A 387 -0.96 -6.86 -24.47
CA ALA A 387 -1.26 -6.52 -25.88
C ALA A 387 -0.03 -6.11 -26.71
N SER A 388 1.07 -5.76 -26.03
CA SER A 388 2.34 -5.34 -26.62
C SER A 388 3.33 -6.48 -26.87
N PHE A 389 3.02 -7.73 -26.46
CA PHE A 389 3.90 -8.86 -26.72
C PHE A 389 3.42 -9.63 -27.95
N PRO A 390 4.20 -9.65 -29.06
CA PRO A 390 3.93 -10.51 -30.20
C PRO A 390 4.15 -11.98 -29.77
N GLY A 391 3.09 -12.73 -29.66
CA GLY A 391 3.11 -14.10 -29.16
C GLY A 391 2.91 -14.18 -27.66
N ARG A 392 2.23 -15.22 -27.21
CA ARG A 392 2.01 -15.45 -25.78
C ARG A 392 3.34 -15.71 -25.08
N PRO A 393 3.66 -15.01 -24.00
CA PRO A 393 4.62 -15.55 -23.06
C PRO A 393 4.01 -16.84 -22.51
N ASN A 394 4.77 -17.94 -22.53
CA ASN A 394 4.35 -19.21 -21.99
C ASN A 394 3.68 -19.01 -20.62
N GLY A 395 2.37 -19.16 -20.56
CA GLY A 395 1.66 -19.34 -19.30
C GLY A 395 0.78 -18.25 -18.78
N THR A 396 0.19 -17.40 -19.60
CA THR A 396 -0.82 -16.47 -19.10
C THR A 396 -2.13 -16.57 -19.87
N PHE A 397 -3.03 -17.37 -19.37
CA PHE A 397 -4.44 -17.06 -19.47
C PHE A 397 -4.68 -16.00 -18.39
N GLY A 398 -4.55 -14.74 -18.74
CA GLY A 398 -4.74 -13.66 -17.81
C GLY A 398 -6.05 -12.95 -18.10
N LEU A 399 -6.77 -12.59 -17.06
CA LEU A 399 -7.62 -11.41 -17.09
C LEU A 399 -6.79 -10.29 -17.69
N GLN A 400 -7.17 -9.79 -18.85
CA GLN A 400 -6.25 -9.05 -19.69
C GLN A 400 -6.57 -7.58 -19.64
N PHE A 401 -5.58 -6.79 -19.28
CA PHE A 401 -5.63 -5.34 -19.38
C PHE A 401 -4.68 -4.86 -20.48
N LYS A 402 -5.13 -3.93 -21.28
CA LYS A 402 -4.41 -3.42 -22.44
C LYS A 402 -3.33 -2.45 -21.99
N ARG A 403 -2.07 -2.73 -22.28
CA ARG A 403 -0.89 -1.86 -22.43
C ARG A 403 0.33 -2.24 -21.59
N SER A 404 1.42 -2.43 -22.28
CA SER A 404 2.83 -2.53 -21.88
C SER A 404 3.18 -2.74 -20.40
N SER A 405 3.44 -3.97 -20.02
CA SER A 405 4.30 -4.41 -18.89
C SER A 405 4.21 -3.69 -17.54
N ALA A 406 3.10 -3.00 -17.22
CA ALA A 406 2.89 -2.48 -15.88
C ALA A 406 2.28 -3.59 -15.01
N ALA A 407 3.15 -4.31 -14.29
CA ALA A 407 2.74 -5.26 -13.27
C ALA A 407 2.22 -4.50 -12.03
N ALA A 408 1.53 -5.20 -11.11
CA ALA A 408 1.09 -4.61 -9.85
C ALA A 408 2.25 -3.92 -9.12
N GLY A 409 2.04 -2.67 -8.69
CA GLY A 409 3.03 -1.86 -8.00
C GLY A 409 4.03 -1.10 -8.87
N ASP A 410 3.96 -1.23 -10.20
CA ASP A 410 4.86 -0.46 -11.10
C ASP A 410 4.49 1.04 -11.07
N GLU A 411 3.24 1.40 -10.86
CA GLU A 411 2.76 2.80 -10.74
C GLU A 411 3.39 3.53 -9.55
N VAL A 412 3.80 2.83 -8.49
CA VAL A 412 4.43 3.43 -7.30
C VAL A 412 5.65 4.26 -7.69
N ALA A 413 6.50 3.76 -8.61
CA ALA A 413 7.65 4.52 -9.10
C ALA A 413 7.23 5.81 -9.81
N PHE A 414 6.11 5.78 -10.54
CA PHE A 414 5.57 6.92 -11.27
C PHE A 414 4.94 7.94 -10.32
N VAL A 415 4.12 7.49 -9.39
CA VAL A 415 3.44 8.33 -8.40
C VAL A 415 4.45 9.05 -7.50
N PHE A 416 5.47 8.35 -7.01
CA PHE A 416 6.51 8.93 -6.16
C PHE A 416 7.61 9.68 -6.93
N TYR A 417 7.64 9.66 -8.26
CA TYR A 417 8.71 10.24 -9.07
C TYR A 417 10.08 9.65 -8.74
N ASN A 418 10.15 8.33 -8.57
CA ASN A 418 11.40 7.62 -8.24
C ASN A 418 12.30 7.46 -9.48
N THR A 419 12.84 8.56 -9.96
CA THR A 419 13.64 8.62 -11.21
C THR A 419 14.96 7.87 -11.14
N MET A 420 15.41 7.53 -9.94
CA MET A 420 16.66 6.80 -9.70
C MET A 420 16.46 5.29 -9.54
N GLY A 421 15.21 4.82 -9.44
CA GLY A 421 14.89 3.40 -9.21
C GLY A 421 15.37 2.89 -7.84
N LEU A 422 15.37 3.75 -6.82
CA LEU A 422 15.75 3.33 -5.47
C LEU A 422 14.79 2.25 -4.95
N GLY A 423 15.34 1.23 -4.30
CA GLY A 423 14.57 0.09 -3.78
C GLY A 423 14.19 -0.96 -4.82
N TYR A 424 14.37 -0.70 -6.12
CA TYR A 424 14.15 -1.70 -7.17
C TYR A 424 15.42 -2.54 -7.38
N PRO A 425 15.28 -3.86 -7.60
CA PRO A 425 16.44 -4.75 -7.73
C PRO A 425 17.30 -4.39 -8.93
N GLN A 426 18.61 -4.36 -8.73
CA GLN A 426 19.59 -4.04 -9.77
C GLN A 426 19.68 -5.12 -10.86
N ASN A 427 19.25 -6.35 -10.58
CA ASN A 427 19.37 -7.50 -11.45
C ASN A 427 17.98 -7.99 -11.86
N GLY A 428 17.57 -7.62 -13.07
CA GLY A 428 16.41 -8.22 -13.74
C GLY A 428 15.18 -7.34 -13.91
N ASN A 429 14.98 -6.34 -13.10
CA ASN A 429 14.04 -5.24 -13.38
C ASN A 429 14.69 -3.93 -12.96
N PRO A 430 15.43 -3.31 -13.89
CA PRO A 430 16.08 -2.03 -13.62
C PRO A 430 14.98 -0.98 -13.42
N ASN A 431 15.31 0.07 -12.68
CA ASN A 431 14.54 1.30 -12.56
C ASN A 431 13.30 1.38 -13.47
N PRO A 432 12.06 1.30 -12.95
CA PRO A 432 10.83 1.33 -13.76
C PRO A 432 10.73 2.55 -14.68
N LEU A 433 11.34 3.68 -14.27
CA LEU A 433 11.43 4.91 -15.07
C LEU A 433 12.70 4.96 -15.93
N GLY A 434 13.38 3.84 -16.14
CA GLY A 434 14.61 3.72 -16.94
C GLY A 434 14.37 3.24 -18.37
N GLY A 435 15.48 2.82 -19.04
CA GLY A 435 15.44 2.19 -20.36
C GLY A 435 15.27 3.16 -21.53
N VAL A 436 14.88 2.61 -22.68
CA VAL A 436 14.82 3.33 -23.97
C VAL A 436 13.65 4.33 -24.03
N PHE A 437 12.62 4.16 -23.22
CA PHE A 437 11.44 5.04 -23.14
C PHE A 437 11.51 6.01 -21.96
N ARG A 438 12.71 6.22 -21.39
CA ARG A 438 12.89 7.01 -20.17
C ARG A 438 12.21 8.39 -20.21
N GLU A 439 12.32 9.12 -21.31
CA GLU A 439 11.74 10.48 -21.43
C GLU A 439 10.22 10.44 -21.35
N ASP A 440 9.57 9.46 -21.98
CA ASP A 440 8.13 9.28 -21.94
C ASP A 440 7.68 8.87 -20.54
N TYR A 441 8.39 7.95 -19.88
CA TYR A 441 8.10 7.54 -18.51
C TYR A 441 8.23 8.71 -17.52
N LEU A 442 9.27 9.53 -17.66
CA LEU A 442 9.43 10.71 -16.81
C LEU A 442 8.31 11.73 -17.03
N ARG A 443 7.82 11.88 -18.27
CA ARG A 443 6.68 12.75 -18.59
C ARG A 443 5.40 12.24 -17.89
N VAL A 444 5.09 10.95 -18.01
CA VAL A 444 3.93 10.33 -17.34
C VAL A 444 4.07 10.40 -15.83
N SER A 445 5.22 10.04 -15.29
CA SER A 445 5.50 10.10 -13.85
C SER A 445 5.30 11.51 -13.30
N LYS A 446 5.83 12.51 -13.99
CA LYS A 446 5.65 13.91 -13.60
C LYS A 446 4.18 14.33 -13.59
N LEU A 447 3.39 13.87 -14.55
CA LEU A 447 1.95 14.12 -14.59
C LEU A 447 1.25 13.44 -13.40
N MET A 448 1.46 12.14 -13.20
CA MET A 448 0.85 11.38 -12.09
C MET A 448 1.17 12.03 -10.75
N THR A 449 2.46 12.23 -10.45
CA THR A 449 2.89 12.84 -9.19
C THR A 449 2.20 14.18 -8.94
N ARG A 450 2.10 15.03 -9.97
CA ARG A 450 1.45 16.36 -9.85
C ARG A 450 -0.06 16.26 -9.66
N MET A 451 -0.73 15.32 -10.30
CA MET A 451 -2.16 15.06 -10.09
C MET A 451 -2.42 14.56 -8.65
N TRP A 452 -1.56 13.68 -8.11
CA TRP A 452 -1.63 13.25 -6.71
C TRP A 452 -1.42 14.43 -5.75
N ILE A 453 -0.40 15.23 -5.96
CA ILE A 453 -0.13 16.43 -5.16
C ILE A 453 -1.31 17.41 -5.22
N SER A 454 -1.89 17.61 -6.40
CA SER A 454 -3.08 18.43 -6.59
C SER A 454 -4.26 17.90 -5.77
N PHE A 455 -4.52 16.59 -5.85
CA PHE A 455 -5.59 15.96 -5.09
C PHE A 455 -5.38 16.09 -3.57
N VAL A 456 -4.17 15.91 -3.08
CA VAL A 456 -3.83 16.09 -1.65
C VAL A 456 -4.09 17.52 -1.18
N ASN A 457 -3.85 18.51 -2.03
CA ASN A 457 -4.06 19.92 -1.69
C ASN A 457 -5.52 20.35 -1.77
N TYR A 458 -6.26 19.86 -2.78
CA TYR A 458 -7.55 20.42 -3.18
C TYR A 458 -8.71 19.42 -3.23
N GLY A 459 -8.46 18.12 -3.11
CA GLY A 459 -9.44 17.05 -3.39
C GLY A 459 -9.79 16.92 -4.88
N ASP A 460 -8.96 17.53 -5.75
CA ASP A 460 -9.12 17.59 -7.20
C ASP A 460 -7.76 17.37 -7.88
N PRO A 461 -7.60 16.38 -8.76
CA PRO A 461 -6.33 16.11 -9.43
C PRO A 461 -5.96 17.17 -10.50
N ASN A 462 -6.84 18.07 -10.87
CA ASN A 462 -6.71 18.92 -12.04
C ASN A 462 -5.99 20.27 -11.82
N GLN A 463 -5.63 20.61 -10.57
CA GLN A 463 -4.98 21.88 -10.26
C GLN A 463 -3.44 21.84 -10.46
N HIS A 464 -2.95 20.88 -11.27
CA HIS A 464 -1.53 20.69 -11.57
C HIS A 464 -1.04 21.72 -12.59
N LEU A 465 -0.19 22.64 -12.17
CA LEU A 465 0.33 23.69 -13.04
C LEU A 465 1.47 23.17 -13.95
N GLY A 466 1.43 23.58 -15.24
CA GLY A 466 2.57 23.46 -16.16
C GLY A 466 2.83 22.08 -16.75
N VAL A 467 1.83 21.23 -16.85
CA VAL A 467 1.87 19.97 -17.61
C VAL A 467 0.73 19.95 -18.60
N ASP A 468 1.03 19.69 -19.85
CA ASP A 468 0.03 19.53 -20.92
C ASP A 468 -0.70 18.21 -20.70
N ALA A 469 -1.91 18.25 -20.15
CA ALA A 469 -2.75 17.10 -19.91
C ALA A 469 -4.22 17.45 -20.06
N GLN A 470 -5.01 16.48 -20.46
CA GLN A 470 -6.46 16.60 -20.43
C GLN A 470 -6.96 16.60 -18.97
N SER A 471 -8.12 17.19 -18.75
CA SER A 471 -8.75 17.19 -17.43
C SER A 471 -9.23 15.80 -17.07
N TRP A 472 -8.98 15.36 -15.83
CA TRP A 472 -9.52 14.13 -15.26
C TRP A 472 -10.97 14.39 -14.83
N PRO A 473 -11.98 13.80 -15.48
CA PRO A 473 -13.37 14.02 -15.11
C PRO A 473 -13.70 13.33 -13.78
N VAL A 474 -14.72 13.87 -13.11
CA VAL A 474 -15.32 13.18 -11.96
C VAL A 474 -16.06 11.97 -12.48
N TYR A 475 -15.77 10.79 -11.93
CA TYR A 475 -16.48 9.56 -12.29
C TYR A 475 -17.95 9.64 -11.87
N THR A 476 -18.86 9.33 -12.78
CA THR A 476 -20.29 9.25 -12.49
C THR A 476 -20.89 8.00 -13.14
N LEU A 477 -21.94 7.44 -12.56
CA LEU A 477 -22.61 6.26 -13.14
C LEU A 477 -23.32 6.56 -14.46
N ASN A 478 -23.68 7.82 -14.72
CA ASN A 478 -24.33 8.23 -15.98
C ASN A 478 -23.34 8.46 -17.12
N ASP A 479 -22.09 8.80 -16.78
CA ASP A 479 -21.00 9.00 -17.73
C ASP A 479 -19.72 8.46 -17.06
N PRO A 480 -19.55 7.12 -17.05
CA PRO A 480 -18.42 6.48 -16.40
C PRO A 480 -17.17 6.70 -17.25
N GLN A 481 -16.21 7.45 -16.71
CA GLN A 481 -14.94 7.74 -17.37
C GLN A 481 -13.76 7.51 -16.45
N ASN A 482 -12.79 6.75 -16.94
CA ASN A 482 -11.48 6.59 -16.32
C ASN A 482 -10.50 7.58 -16.91
N PHE A 483 -9.47 7.96 -16.16
CA PHE A 483 -8.32 8.67 -16.68
C PHE A 483 -7.16 7.69 -16.91
N VAL A 484 -6.67 7.62 -18.14
CA VAL A 484 -5.63 6.68 -18.55
C VAL A 484 -4.28 7.36 -18.61
N PHE A 485 -3.33 6.88 -17.82
CA PHE A 485 -1.94 7.28 -17.88
C PHE A 485 -1.20 6.44 -18.92
N GLU A 486 -0.66 7.09 -19.94
CA GLU A 486 -0.08 6.40 -21.09
C GLU A 486 1.22 7.03 -21.54
N GLN A 487 2.20 6.17 -21.90
CA GLN A 487 3.51 6.64 -22.34
C GLN A 487 3.55 7.05 -23.82
N ASN A 488 2.81 6.33 -24.67
CA ASN A 488 2.89 6.46 -26.14
C ASN A 488 2.05 7.60 -26.69
N VAL A 489 1.05 8.05 -25.93
CA VAL A 489 0.13 9.13 -26.30
C VAL A 489 -0.08 10.04 -25.10
N THR A 490 -0.77 11.16 -25.30
CA THR A 490 -1.16 12.03 -24.21
C THR A 490 -2.15 11.30 -23.31
N SER A 491 -1.89 11.28 -22.00
CA SER A 491 -2.82 10.75 -21.00
C SER A 491 -4.18 11.45 -21.09
N HIS A 492 -5.27 10.71 -21.03
CA HIS A 492 -6.60 11.18 -21.43
C HIS A 492 -7.73 10.46 -20.71
N PRO A 493 -8.93 11.05 -20.63
CA PRO A 493 -10.13 10.34 -20.22
C PRO A 493 -10.55 9.33 -21.29
N GLU A 494 -11.06 8.18 -20.86
CA GLU A 494 -11.76 7.23 -21.73
C GLU A 494 -13.00 6.68 -21.01
N ALA A 495 -14.01 6.29 -21.79
CA ALA A 495 -15.22 5.67 -21.25
C ALA A 495 -14.86 4.33 -20.56
N ASP A 496 -15.37 4.12 -19.35
CA ASP A 496 -15.19 2.89 -18.58
C ASP A 496 -16.11 1.78 -19.06
N LEU A 497 -15.87 1.37 -20.30
CA LEU A 497 -16.66 0.33 -20.99
C LEU A 497 -15.82 -0.90 -21.34
N TYR A 498 -14.53 -0.87 -21.00
CA TYR A 498 -13.64 -1.98 -21.33
C TYR A 498 -14.08 -3.25 -20.61
N ARG A 499 -14.46 -4.28 -21.40
CA ARG A 499 -14.97 -5.56 -20.90
C ARG A 499 -16.15 -5.45 -19.92
N ALA A 500 -16.96 -4.42 -20.05
CA ALA A 500 -18.07 -4.14 -19.14
C ALA A 500 -18.98 -5.36 -18.93
N GLU A 501 -19.32 -6.11 -20.00
CA GLU A 501 -20.12 -7.32 -19.89
C GLU A 501 -19.46 -8.42 -19.05
N GLY A 502 -18.16 -8.65 -19.27
CA GLY A 502 -17.40 -9.64 -18.49
C GLY A 502 -17.21 -9.25 -17.05
N ILE A 503 -16.91 -7.96 -16.79
CA ILE A 503 -16.79 -7.41 -15.44
C ILE A 503 -18.13 -7.55 -14.72
N HIS A 504 -19.21 -7.15 -15.35
CA HIS A 504 -20.56 -7.26 -14.81
C HIS A 504 -20.97 -8.70 -14.47
N TYR A 505 -20.62 -9.66 -15.34
CA TYR A 505 -20.84 -11.07 -15.06
C TYR A 505 -20.09 -11.53 -13.80
N ILE A 506 -18.82 -11.13 -13.65
CA ILE A 506 -18.00 -11.46 -12.47
C ILE A 506 -18.56 -10.80 -11.21
N GLU A 507 -18.99 -9.55 -11.27
CA GLU A 507 -19.61 -8.84 -10.15
C GLU A 507 -20.86 -9.58 -9.65
N ASN A 508 -21.78 -9.94 -10.56
CA ASN A 508 -22.96 -10.72 -10.21
C ASN A 508 -22.62 -12.08 -9.59
N PHE A 509 -21.60 -12.76 -10.12
CA PHE A 509 -21.13 -14.02 -9.58
C PHE A 509 -20.58 -13.87 -8.15
N ILE A 510 -19.80 -12.83 -7.88
CA ILE A 510 -19.25 -12.52 -6.55
C ILE A 510 -20.37 -12.17 -5.59
N LEU A 511 -21.31 -11.31 -5.98
CA LEU A 511 -22.48 -10.92 -5.18
C LEU A 511 -23.33 -12.12 -4.80
N ALA A 512 -23.63 -13.01 -5.75
CA ALA A 512 -24.40 -14.21 -5.49
C ALA A 512 -23.72 -15.14 -4.47
N ARG A 513 -22.38 -15.27 -4.53
CA ARG A 513 -21.61 -16.08 -3.55
C ARG A 513 -21.52 -15.43 -2.17
N ALA A 514 -21.56 -14.11 -2.10
CA ALA A 514 -21.55 -13.37 -0.84
C ALA A 514 -22.92 -13.33 -0.14
N GLY A 515 -23.95 -13.97 -0.71
CA GLY A 515 -25.31 -13.97 -0.17
C GLY A 515 -26.06 -12.65 -0.41
N GLY A 516 -25.52 -11.79 -1.30
CA GLY A 516 -26.15 -10.53 -1.71
C GLY A 516 -27.32 -10.81 -2.67
N THR A 517 -28.40 -10.04 -2.52
CA THR A 517 -29.47 -9.97 -3.53
C THR A 517 -29.16 -8.83 -4.47
N CYS A 518 -29.18 -9.08 -5.78
CA CYS A 518 -29.10 -8.01 -6.77
C CYS A 518 -30.24 -7.02 -6.53
N SER A 519 -29.96 -5.83 -6.04
CA SER A 519 -30.94 -4.76 -5.89
C SER A 519 -30.72 -3.69 -6.95
N GLY A 520 -31.61 -3.66 -7.93
CA GLY A 520 -32.17 -2.44 -8.50
C GLY A 520 -31.40 -1.64 -9.53
N LEU A 521 -30.11 -1.87 -9.84
CA LEU A 521 -29.40 -1.19 -10.94
C LEU A 521 -28.95 -2.14 -12.05
N VAL A 522 -29.12 -3.44 -11.83
CA VAL A 522 -28.75 -4.47 -12.76
C VAL A 522 -29.80 -5.57 -12.70
N THR A 523 -30.53 -5.77 -13.77
CA THR A 523 -31.44 -6.89 -13.90
C THR A 523 -30.62 -8.19 -13.87
N CYS A 524 -30.70 -8.96 -12.79
CA CYS A 524 -30.25 -10.33 -12.76
C CYS A 524 -31.05 -11.14 -13.76
N GLY A 525 -30.60 -11.17 -15.00
CA GLY A 525 -31.19 -11.99 -16.06
C GLY A 525 -30.81 -13.44 -15.90
N ALA A 526 -31.56 -14.19 -15.11
CA ALA A 526 -31.59 -15.65 -15.16
C ALA A 526 -32.97 -16.15 -14.76
N SER A 527 -33.98 -15.72 -15.48
CA SER A 527 -35.28 -16.41 -15.61
C SER A 527 -36.09 -15.72 -16.69
N ASP A 528 -35.85 -16.04 -17.95
CA ASP A 528 -36.77 -15.97 -19.04
C ASP A 528 -36.08 -16.50 -20.31
N VAL A 529 -35.82 -17.79 -20.34
CA VAL A 529 -35.73 -18.57 -21.58
C VAL A 529 -36.58 -19.82 -21.37
N ASP A 530 -37.84 -19.70 -21.80
CA ASP A 530 -38.64 -20.85 -22.22
C ASP A 530 -38.17 -21.35 -23.59
#